data_d0fd75aff2e6235506f9e011e6eca06a
#
_entry.id   d0fd75aff2e6235506f9e011e6eca06a
#
_cell.length_a   1.000
_cell.length_b   1.000
_cell.length_c   1.000
_cell.angle_alpha   90.00
_cell.angle_beta   90.00
_cell.angle_gamma   90.00
#
_symmetry.space_group_name_H-M   'P 1'
#
loop_
_entity.id
_entity.type
_entity.pdbx_description
1 polymer ?
#
loop_
_entity_poly.entity_id
_entity_poly.type
_entity_poly.pdbx_seq_one_letter_code
_entity_poly.pdbx_strand_id
1 'polypeptide(L)'
;MNIALIQTNPLVGDFAGNVRSITNALTQAHKAQCRLAVLPELALCGYPPQDLLERSSFLEAHERALNELLEYTKKLKELSCVVGGLCRSSGPGKPLLNTAFVLQNGTILAQAHKRLLPDYDVYDDSRHFAGGQEATAFACGQLFCALTISEDLWWRQGEHGHNPLDDFMLGSIVPDLLINISASPYHFGKQQERRQLFASLCTTYNLPLIYVNQAGGQDSLVFDGHSLAMSNTGEVHAQASSFNQDMLVVDFPFQADASALPQPDNHIGELAEALVCGLRDYVRKSGFNKVIIGLSGGIDSALTAALACRALGADNLLGVAL
;
A
#
# COMPACT_ATOMS: atom_id res chain seq x y z
N MET A 1 2.50 22.00 -3.98
CA MET A 1 1.87 21.10 -4.99
C MET A 1 1.07 20.04 -4.25
N ASN A 2 -0.23 19.94 -4.52
CA ASN A 2 -1.07 18.95 -3.83
C ASN A 2 -0.78 17.52 -4.32
N ILE A 3 -0.61 16.61 -3.37
CA ILE A 3 -0.36 15.18 -3.58
C ILE A 3 -1.40 14.39 -2.80
N ALA A 4 -2.06 13.43 -3.45
CA ALA A 4 -3.00 12.52 -2.80
C ALA A 4 -2.32 11.18 -2.46
N LEU A 5 -2.31 10.82 -1.19
CA LEU A 5 -1.97 9.49 -0.69
C LEU A 5 -3.28 8.71 -0.60
N ILE A 6 -3.43 7.70 -1.44
CA ILE A 6 -4.68 6.93 -1.58
C ILE A 6 -4.49 5.54 -1.00
N GLN A 7 -4.98 5.35 0.21
CA GLN A 7 -4.93 4.11 0.96
C GLN A 7 -6.15 3.25 0.60
N THR A 8 -5.93 2.15 -0.15
CA THR A 8 -7.00 1.27 -0.64
C THR A 8 -7.07 -0.04 0.13
N ASN A 9 -8.24 -0.70 0.05
CA ASN A 9 -8.47 -2.06 0.55
C ASN A 9 -8.92 -2.95 -0.62
N PRO A 10 -7.99 -3.37 -1.50
CA PRO A 10 -8.35 -4.17 -2.66
C PRO A 10 -8.78 -5.59 -2.28
N LEU A 11 -9.62 -6.18 -3.11
CA LEU A 11 -9.91 -7.62 -3.07
C LEU A 11 -9.06 -8.32 -4.14
N VAL A 12 -8.31 -9.33 -3.74
CA VAL A 12 -7.46 -10.10 -4.65
C VAL A 12 -8.30 -10.70 -5.77
N GLY A 13 -7.94 -10.38 -7.02
CA GLY A 13 -8.61 -10.86 -8.23
C GLY A 13 -9.89 -10.15 -8.62
N ASP A 14 -10.44 -9.25 -7.80
CA ASP A 14 -11.58 -8.39 -8.20
C ASP A 14 -11.11 -7.18 -9.00
N PHE A 15 -10.60 -7.42 -10.20
CA PHE A 15 -10.08 -6.35 -11.05
C PHE A 15 -11.10 -5.25 -11.31
N ALA A 16 -12.37 -5.61 -11.56
CA ALA A 16 -13.42 -4.64 -11.82
C ALA A 16 -13.74 -3.77 -10.59
N GLY A 17 -13.80 -4.37 -9.40
CA GLY A 17 -13.99 -3.65 -8.13
C GLY A 17 -12.81 -2.75 -7.80
N ASN A 18 -11.59 -3.25 -7.96
CA ASN A 18 -10.37 -2.49 -7.70
C ASN A 18 -10.24 -1.30 -8.66
N VAL A 19 -10.47 -1.48 -9.98
CA VAL A 19 -10.48 -0.37 -10.96
C VAL A 19 -11.52 0.68 -10.58
N ARG A 20 -12.75 0.28 -10.20
CA ARG A 20 -13.78 1.25 -9.74
C ARG A 20 -13.32 2.03 -8.51
N SER A 21 -12.73 1.35 -7.52
CA SER A 21 -12.22 1.99 -6.31
C SER A 21 -11.12 3.00 -6.66
N ILE A 22 -10.16 2.59 -7.48
CA ILE A 22 -9.04 3.42 -7.94
C ILE A 22 -9.56 4.63 -8.71
N THR A 23 -10.43 4.44 -9.72
CA THR A 23 -10.94 5.54 -10.55
C THR A 23 -11.77 6.54 -9.77
N ASN A 24 -12.54 6.08 -8.76
CA ASN A 24 -13.27 6.96 -7.84
C ASN A 24 -12.31 7.81 -7.01
N ALA A 25 -11.27 7.21 -6.46
CA ALA A 25 -10.27 7.93 -5.66
C ALA A 25 -9.47 8.92 -6.52
N LEU A 26 -9.04 8.53 -7.73
CA LEU A 26 -8.36 9.42 -8.67
C LEU A 26 -9.25 10.62 -9.09
N THR A 27 -10.57 10.39 -9.24
CA THR A 27 -11.52 11.48 -9.51
C THR A 27 -11.57 12.47 -8.35
N GLN A 28 -11.55 11.98 -7.11
CA GLN A 28 -11.54 12.85 -5.92
C GLN A 28 -10.22 13.62 -5.82
N ALA A 29 -9.07 12.96 -6.06
CA ALA A 29 -7.76 13.60 -6.10
C ALA A 29 -7.70 14.72 -7.18
N HIS A 30 -8.25 14.45 -8.37
CA HIS A 30 -8.33 15.43 -9.43
C HIS A 30 -9.22 16.65 -9.06
N LYS A 31 -10.38 16.40 -8.42
CA LYS A 31 -11.25 17.46 -7.89
C LYS A 31 -10.56 18.28 -6.79
N ALA A 32 -9.71 17.65 -5.98
CA ALA A 32 -8.87 18.30 -4.97
C ALA A 32 -7.64 19.02 -5.57
N GLN A 33 -7.57 19.11 -6.91
CA GLN A 33 -6.47 19.76 -7.64
C GLN A 33 -5.08 19.17 -7.33
N CYS A 34 -5.01 17.86 -7.04
CA CYS A 34 -3.76 17.17 -6.91
C CYS A 34 -3.06 17.04 -8.27
N ARG A 35 -1.74 17.10 -8.26
CA ARG A 35 -0.87 16.85 -9.43
C ARG A 35 -0.29 15.44 -9.42
N LEU A 36 -0.26 14.82 -8.26
CA LEU A 36 0.22 13.46 -8.05
C LEU A 36 -0.78 12.72 -7.17
N ALA A 37 -1.12 11.49 -7.54
CA ALA A 37 -1.88 10.55 -6.74
C ALA A 37 -1.07 9.26 -6.61
N VAL A 38 -0.90 8.75 -5.40
CA VAL A 38 -0.09 7.56 -5.11
C VAL A 38 -0.98 6.50 -4.48
N LEU A 39 -0.98 5.30 -5.06
CA LEU A 39 -1.72 4.13 -4.59
C LEU A 39 -0.76 3.03 -4.11
N PRO A 40 -1.25 2.03 -3.34
CA PRO A 40 -0.42 0.96 -2.79
C PRO A 40 0.21 0.03 -3.83
N GLU A 41 1.16 -0.78 -3.34
CA GLU A 41 1.71 -1.95 -4.03
C GLU A 41 0.59 -2.90 -4.44
N LEU A 42 0.67 -3.44 -5.67
CA LEU A 42 -0.30 -4.36 -6.27
C LEU A 42 -1.78 -3.95 -6.12
N ALA A 43 -2.07 -2.65 -5.99
CA ALA A 43 -3.43 -2.13 -5.77
C ALA A 43 -4.43 -2.58 -6.83
N LEU A 44 -3.96 -2.84 -8.06
CA LEU A 44 -4.81 -3.24 -9.18
C LEU A 44 -5.29 -4.69 -9.07
N CYS A 45 -4.44 -5.62 -8.62
CA CYS A 45 -4.80 -7.03 -8.47
C CYS A 45 -5.07 -7.45 -7.02
N GLY A 46 -4.69 -6.63 -6.03
CA GLY A 46 -4.68 -6.97 -4.60
C GLY A 46 -3.45 -7.76 -4.18
N TYR A 47 -3.06 -7.65 -2.89
CA TYR A 47 -1.92 -8.36 -2.29
C TYR A 47 -2.39 -9.22 -1.11
N PRO A 48 -1.87 -10.47 -0.95
CA PRO A 48 -0.96 -11.18 -1.82
C PRO A 48 -1.71 -12.02 -2.88
N PRO A 49 -1.35 -11.96 -4.17
CA PRO A 49 -2.01 -12.74 -5.22
C PRO A 49 -1.58 -14.20 -5.28
N GLN A 50 -0.44 -14.55 -4.68
CA GLN A 50 0.10 -15.92 -4.56
C GLN A 50 0.07 -16.70 -5.90
N ASP A 51 -0.39 -17.97 -5.87
CA ASP A 51 -0.45 -18.87 -7.03
C ASP A 51 -1.47 -18.47 -8.12
N LEU A 52 -2.30 -17.44 -7.89
CA LEU A 52 -3.07 -16.83 -8.97
C LEU A 52 -2.17 -16.24 -10.06
N LEU A 53 -0.94 -15.85 -9.72
CA LEU A 53 0.07 -15.36 -10.66
C LEU A 53 0.52 -16.39 -11.69
N GLU A 54 0.27 -17.69 -11.46
CA GLU A 54 0.57 -18.76 -12.40
C GLU A 54 -0.54 -18.95 -13.45
N ARG A 55 -1.69 -18.27 -13.29
CA ARG A 55 -2.84 -18.39 -14.18
C ARG A 55 -2.81 -17.33 -15.28
N SER A 56 -2.75 -17.76 -16.53
CA SER A 56 -2.77 -16.83 -17.68
C SER A 56 -4.00 -15.91 -17.67
N SER A 57 -5.17 -16.45 -17.29
CA SER A 57 -6.41 -15.69 -17.22
C SER A 57 -6.37 -14.55 -16.17
N PHE A 58 -5.63 -14.73 -15.07
CA PHE A 58 -5.41 -13.69 -14.07
C PHE A 58 -4.51 -12.58 -14.63
N LEU A 59 -3.43 -12.94 -15.31
CA LEU A 59 -2.52 -11.97 -15.94
C LEU A 59 -3.21 -11.19 -17.05
N GLU A 60 -3.99 -11.85 -17.89
CA GLU A 60 -4.79 -11.19 -18.94
C GLU A 60 -5.86 -10.24 -18.36
N ALA A 61 -6.47 -10.63 -17.24
CA ALA A 61 -7.42 -9.76 -16.54
C ALA A 61 -6.73 -8.52 -15.95
N HIS A 62 -5.52 -8.68 -15.41
CA HIS A 62 -4.69 -7.56 -14.97
C HIS A 62 -4.33 -6.62 -16.14
N GLU A 63 -3.90 -7.15 -17.27
CA GLU A 63 -3.57 -6.35 -18.46
C GLU A 63 -4.77 -5.54 -18.95
N ARG A 64 -5.97 -6.14 -18.98
CA ARG A 64 -7.22 -5.43 -19.33
C ARG A 64 -7.54 -4.31 -18.32
N ALA A 65 -7.39 -4.58 -17.03
CA ALA A 65 -7.64 -3.61 -15.96
C ALA A 65 -6.66 -2.42 -16.03
N LEU A 66 -5.38 -2.70 -16.31
CA LEU A 66 -4.37 -1.64 -16.52
C LEU A 66 -4.71 -0.77 -17.73
N ASN A 67 -5.13 -1.38 -18.84
CA ASN A 67 -5.54 -0.64 -20.04
C ASN A 67 -6.80 0.22 -19.78
N GLU A 68 -7.77 -0.30 -19.04
CA GLU A 68 -8.96 0.48 -18.62
C GLU A 68 -8.57 1.70 -17.79
N LEU A 69 -7.64 1.50 -16.86
CA LEU A 69 -7.13 2.59 -16.02
C LEU A 69 -6.35 3.63 -16.85
N LEU A 70 -5.51 3.18 -17.79
CA LEU A 70 -4.80 4.06 -18.73
C LEU A 70 -5.79 4.95 -19.50
N GLU A 71 -6.82 4.36 -20.10
CA GLU A 71 -7.85 5.11 -20.82
C GLU A 71 -8.55 6.12 -19.90
N TYR A 72 -8.80 5.73 -18.64
CA TYR A 72 -9.43 6.62 -17.65
C TYR A 72 -8.58 7.85 -17.34
N THR A 73 -7.24 7.71 -17.27
CA THR A 73 -6.33 8.83 -16.97
C THR A 73 -6.39 9.95 -18.01
N LYS A 74 -6.86 9.71 -19.24
CA LYS A 74 -7.09 10.75 -20.27
C LYS A 74 -8.09 11.82 -19.83
N LYS A 75 -8.99 11.48 -18.88
CA LYS A 75 -9.98 12.41 -18.30
C LYS A 75 -9.40 13.25 -17.15
N LEU A 76 -8.24 12.84 -16.62
CA LEU A 76 -7.61 13.42 -15.44
C LEU A 76 -6.38 14.24 -15.84
N LYS A 77 -6.58 15.26 -16.67
CA LYS A 77 -5.49 16.10 -17.20
C LYS A 77 -4.59 16.59 -16.05
N GLU A 78 -3.28 16.52 -16.29
CA GLU A 78 -2.25 17.02 -15.37
C GLU A 78 -2.10 16.24 -14.05
N LEU A 79 -2.89 15.19 -13.81
CA LEU A 79 -2.72 14.28 -12.68
C LEU A 79 -1.85 13.10 -13.08
N SER A 80 -0.67 12.99 -12.48
CA SER A 80 0.15 11.77 -12.53
C SER A 80 -0.34 10.79 -11.47
N CYS A 81 -0.43 9.50 -11.84
CA CYS A 81 -0.94 8.46 -10.95
C CYS A 81 0.11 7.36 -10.79
N VAL A 82 0.55 7.08 -9.57
CA VAL A 82 1.39 5.93 -9.24
C VAL A 82 0.48 4.79 -8.78
N VAL A 83 0.51 3.66 -9.50
CA VAL A 83 -0.37 2.50 -9.24
C VAL A 83 0.44 1.21 -9.24
N GLY A 84 0.32 0.42 -8.17
CA GLY A 84 0.95 -0.89 -8.07
C GLY A 84 0.21 -1.96 -8.89
N GLY A 85 0.96 -2.78 -9.63
CA GLY A 85 0.45 -3.85 -10.47
C GLY A 85 1.54 -4.83 -10.92
N LEU A 86 1.29 -5.58 -11.97
CA LEU A 86 2.14 -6.64 -12.50
C LEU A 86 2.71 -6.26 -13.87
N CYS A 87 3.99 -6.61 -14.12
CA CYS A 87 4.60 -6.53 -15.43
C CYS A 87 5.22 -7.88 -15.79
N ARG A 88 5.22 -8.24 -17.07
CA ARG A 88 5.96 -9.41 -17.56
C ARG A 88 7.46 -9.11 -17.58
N SER A 89 8.26 -10.02 -17.06
CA SER A 89 9.71 -9.94 -17.18
C SER A 89 10.15 -10.47 -18.55
N SER A 90 11.03 -9.72 -19.21
CA SER A 90 11.76 -10.19 -20.39
C SER A 90 13.15 -10.75 -20.08
N GLY A 91 13.59 -10.63 -18.81
CA GLY A 91 14.88 -11.08 -18.33
C GLY A 91 14.90 -12.54 -17.88
N PRO A 92 16.06 -13.03 -17.45
CA PRO A 92 16.18 -14.37 -16.88
C PRO A 92 15.48 -14.43 -15.51
N GLY A 93 15.05 -15.65 -15.12
CA GLY A 93 14.43 -15.90 -13.81
C GLY A 93 12.92 -16.01 -13.86
N LYS A 94 12.24 -15.38 -12.92
CA LYS A 94 10.78 -15.44 -12.82
C LYS A 94 10.11 -14.60 -13.93
N PRO A 95 8.93 -15.01 -14.40
CA PRO A 95 8.29 -14.38 -15.56
C PRO A 95 7.58 -13.04 -15.24
N LEU A 96 7.51 -12.66 -13.96
CA LEU A 96 6.76 -11.49 -13.50
C LEU A 96 7.63 -10.55 -12.67
N LEU A 97 7.25 -9.29 -12.69
CA LEU A 97 7.80 -8.21 -11.89
C LEU A 97 6.67 -7.55 -11.09
N ASN A 98 6.88 -7.30 -9.80
CA ASN A 98 6.04 -6.44 -8.99
C ASN A 98 6.38 -4.99 -9.35
N THR A 99 5.42 -4.24 -9.89
CA THR A 99 5.68 -2.99 -10.61
C THR A 99 4.83 -1.85 -10.12
N ALA A 100 5.43 -0.70 -9.94
CA ALA A 100 4.75 0.59 -9.79
C ALA A 100 4.73 1.29 -11.16
N PHE A 101 3.54 1.53 -11.69
CA PHE A 101 3.33 2.26 -12.94
C PHE A 101 3.07 3.73 -12.64
N VAL A 102 3.72 4.62 -13.37
CA VAL A 102 3.39 6.04 -13.40
C VAL A 102 2.55 6.32 -14.63
N LEU A 103 1.27 6.60 -14.41
CA LEU A 103 0.28 6.80 -15.47
C LEU A 103 -0.09 8.27 -15.58
N GLN A 104 -0.15 8.80 -16.81
CA GLN A 104 -0.67 10.15 -17.06
C GLN A 104 -1.22 10.22 -18.49
N ASN A 105 -2.37 10.85 -18.66
CA ASN A 105 -2.96 11.17 -19.96
C ASN A 105 -2.99 9.98 -20.95
N GLY A 106 -3.31 8.77 -20.47
CA GLY A 106 -3.41 7.56 -21.26
C GLY A 106 -2.08 6.89 -21.61
N THR A 107 -0.98 7.30 -20.98
CA THR A 107 0.36 6.74 -21.23
C THR A 107 1.03 6.31 -19.92
N ILE A 108 1.95 5.37 -20.03
CA ILE A 108 2.86 4.99 -18.96
C ILE A 108 4.11 5.86 -19.08
N LEU A 109 4.35 6.75 -18.13
CA LEU A 109 5.51 7.64 -18.12
C LEU A 109 6.77 6.94 -17.59
N ALA A 110 6.60 6.07 -16.59
CA ALA A 110 7.69 5.32 -15.97
C ALA A 110 7.18 4.02 -15.34
N GLN A 111 8.08 3.08 -15.12
CA GLN A 111 7.82 1.81 -14.42
C GLN A 111 8.98 1.54 -13.47
N ALA A 112 8.70 1.39 -12.19
CA ALA A 112 9.65 0.90 -11.22
C ALA A 112 9.32 -0.54 -10.85
N HIS A 113 10.33 -1.37 -10.71
CA HIS A 113 10.18 -2.77 -10.33
C HIS A 113 10.77 -3.00 -8.95
N LYS A 114 10.04 -3.73 -8.10
CA LYS A 114 10.49 -4.09 -6.75
C LYS A 114 11.84 -4.80 -6.83
N ARG A 115 12.84 -4.26 -6.13
CA ARG A 115 14.23 -4.73 -6.21
C ARG A 115 14.55 -5.76 -5.15
N LEU A 116 14.10 -5.51 -3.91
CA LEU A 116 14.26 -6.43 -2.80
C LEU A 116 12.99 -7.26 -2.63
N LEU A 117 13.12 -8.55 -2.78
CA LEU A 117 12.01 -9.51 -2.71
C LEU A 117 12.09 -10.25 -1.38
N PRO A 118 11.22 -9.94 -0.40
CA PRO A 118 11.21 -10.65 0.87
C PRO A 118 10.69 -12.09 0.70
N ASP A 119 11.31 -13.02 1.42
CA ASP A 119 10.97 -14.44 1.48
C ASP A 119 11.02 -14.98 2.92
N TYR A 120 10.78 -14.10 3.88
CA TYR A 120 10.75 -14.40 5.30
C TYR A 120 9.35 -14.15 5.89
N ASP A 121 9.06 -14.79 7.04
CA ASP A 121 7.78 -14.69 7.75
C ASP A 121 6.59 -15.03 6.84
N VAL A 122 5.75 -14.04 6.52
CA VAL A 122 4.54 -14.19 5.69
C VAL A 122 4.79 -13.88 4.21
N TYR A 123 5.99 -13.46 3.86
CA TYR A 123 6.35 -13.07 2.50
C TYR A 123 6.88 -14.27 1.69
N ASP A 124 6.53 -14.30 0.40
CA ASP A 124 6.98 -15.30 -0.56
C ASP A 124 7.19 -14.67 -1.96
N ASP A 125 7.66 -13.43 -1.98
CA ASP A 125 7.76 -12.65 -3.22
C ASP A 125 8.75 -13.27 -4.22
N SER A 126 9.88 -13.78 -3.74
CA SER A 126 10.92 -14.40 -4.57
C SER A 126 10.45 -15.67 -5.30
N ARG A 127 9.36 -16.29 -4.82
CA ARG A 127 8.73 -17.43 -5.48
C ARG A 127 8.09 -17.06 -6.80
N HIS A 128 7.54 -15.87 -6.91
CA HIS A 128 6.71 -15.43 -8.03
C HIS A 128 7.36 -14.36 -8.90
N PHE A 129 8.19 -13.51 -8.33
CA PHE A 129 8.74 -12.33 -8.99
C PHE A 129 10.24 -12.42 -9.26
N ALA A 130 10.68 -11.77 -10.33
CA ALA A 130 12.08 -11.39 -10.52
C ALA A 130 12.34 -10.03 -9.84
N GLY A 131 13.53 -9.84 -9.30
CA GLY A 131 13.95 -8.55 -8.74
C GLY A 131 14.25 -7.53 -9.82
N GLY A 132 13.77 -6.29 -9.63
CA GLY A 132 14.12 -5.15 -10.46
C GLY A 132 15.61 -4.84 -10.41
N GLN A 133 16.18 -4.34 -11.49
CA GLN A 133 17.62 -4.07 -11.61
C GLN A 133 17.96 -2.59 -11.53
N GLU A 134 17.02 -1.71 -11.87
CA GLU A 134 17.27 -0.29 -12.06
C GLU A 134 16.50 0.57 -11.05
N ALA A 135 17.11 1.66 -10.61
CA ALA A 135 16.43 2.72 -9.89
C ALA A 135 15.59 3.54 -10.87
N THR A 136 14.34 3.78 -10.53
CA THR A 136 13.41 4.53 -11.38
C THR A 136 13.01 5.83 -10.73
N ALA A 137 13.19 6.94 -11.44
CA ALA A 137 12.68 8.24 -11.06
C ALA A 137 11.92 8.87 -12.23
N PHE A 138 10.97 9.77 -11.92
CA PHE A 138 10.15 10.45 -12.93
C PHE A 138 9.89 11.91 -12.55
N ALA A 139 9.62 12.73 -13.56
CA ALA A 139 9.24 14.12 -13.37
C ALA A 139 7.70 14.24 -13.15
N CYS A 140 7.31 14.99 -12.12
CA CYS A 140 5.92 15.39 -11.88
C CYS A 140 5.85 16.90 -11.67
N GLY A 141 5.49 17.64 -12.70
CA GLY A 141 5.60 19.10 -12.72
C GLY A 141 7.06 19.52 -12.60
N GLN A 142 7.41 20.22 -11.51
CA GLN A 142 8.78 20.65 -11.24
C GLN A 142 9.55 19.68 -10.31
N LEU A 143 8.88 18.66 -9.80
CA LEU A 143 9.48 17.68 -8.90
C LEU A 143 10.06 16.51 -9.67
N PHE A 144 11.23 16.03 -9.23
CA PHE A 144 11.83 14.79 -9.66
C PHE A 144 11.66 13.77 -8.53
N CYS A 145 10.84 12.74 -8.78
CA CYS A 145 10.41 11.79 -7.76
C CYS A 145 11.11 10.45 -7.94
N ALA A 146 11.80 9.96 -6.91
CA ALA A 146 12.28 8.58 -6.83
C ALA A 146 11.12 7.64 -6.47
N LEU A 147 11.04 6.47 -7.11
CA LEU A 147 9.96 5.52 -6.92
C LEU A 147 10.51 4.16 -6.47
N THR A 148 10.03 3.68 -5.33
CA THR A 148 10.41 2.42 -4.69
C THR A 148 9.18 1.62 -4.28
N ILE A 149 9.36 0.33 -4.03
CA ILE A 149 8.26 -0.57 -3.65
C ILE A 149 8.63 -1.33 -2.37
N SER A 150 7.84 -1.11 -1.32
CA SER A 150 7.84 -1.91 -0.09
C SER A 150 9.25 -2.16 0.48
N GLU A 151 9.76 -3.38 0.32
CA GLU A 151 11.02 -3.87 0.89
C GLU A 151 12.25 -3.06 0.45
N ASP A 152 12.18 -2.32 -0.65
CA ASP A 152 13.27 -1.47 -1.12
C ASP A 152 13.75 -0.44 -0.07
N LEU A 153 12.89 -0.09 0.90
CA LEU A 153 13.26 0.77 2.05
C LEU A 153 13.77 -0.02 3.26
N TRP A 154 13.65 -1.34 3.29
CA TRP A 154 14.02 -2.19 4.43
C TRP A 154 15.40 -2.82 4.27
N TRP A 155 16.23 -2.27 3.40
CA TRP A 155 17.59 -2.78 3.19
C TRP A 155 18.38 -2.88 4.49
N ARG A 156 19.07 -4.01 4.67
CA ARG A 156 19.94 -4.27 5.80
C ARG A 156 21.32 -4.72 5.32
N GLN A 157 22.35 -4.11 5.89
CA GLN A 157 23.72 -4.48 5.57
C GLN A 157 24.01 -5.94 5.96
N GLY A 158 24.53 -6.72 5.01
CA GLY A 158 24.86 -8.11 5.20
C GLY A 158 23.74 -9.12 4.90
N GLU A 159 22.48 -8.69 4.85
CA GLU A 159 21.34 -9.51 4.44
C GLU A 159 21.01 -9.31 2.95
N HIS A 160 21.17 -8.08 2.46
CA HIS A 160 20.93 -7.69 1.08
C HIS A 160 22.24 -7.21 0.44
N GLY A 161 22.35 -7.34 -0.86
CA GLY A 161 23.48 -6.81 -1.62
C GLY A 161 23.57 -5.29 -1.60
N HIS A 162 23.30 -4.65 -2.74
CA HIS A 162 23.31 -3.21 -2.89
C HIS A 162 22.02 -2.56 -2.32
N ASN A 163 22.18 -1.40 -1.66
CA ASN A 163 21.05 -0.62 -1.17
C ASN A 163 20.36 0.10 -2.34
N PRO A 164 19.05 -0.16 -2.58
CA PRO A 164 18.33 0.48 -3.69
C PRO A 164 18.35 2.01 -3.66
N LEU A 165 18.41 2.63 -2.48
CA LEU A 165 18.39 4.10 -2.35
C LEU A 165 19.70 4.77 -2.78
N ASP A 166 20.84 4.07 -2.67
CA ASP A 166 22.13 4.65 -3.04
C ASP A 166 22.22 4.99 -4.53
N ASP A 167 21.51 4.23 -5.39
CA ASP A 167 21.51 4.49 -6.83
C ASP A 167 20.89 5.85 -7.20
N PHE A 168 19.93 6.33 -6.42
CA PHE A 168 19.34 7.65 -6.63
C PHE A 168 20.32 8.78 -6.28
N MET A 169 21.24 8.53 -5.32
CA MET A 169 22.26 9.50 -4.91
C MET A 169 23.46 9.53 -5.84
N LEU A 170 23.70 8.46 -6.59
CA LEU A 170 24.78 8.36 -7.57
C LEU A 170 24.42 8.98 -8.92
N GLY A 171 23.15 9.30 -9.14
CA GLY A 171 22.63 9.91 -10.36
C GLY A 171 23.08 11.36 -10.54
N SER A 172 22.98 11.86 -11.78
CA SER A 172 23.28 13.27 -12.10
C SER A 172 22.24 14.25 -11.54
N ILE A 173 21.07 13.78 -11.17
CA ILE A 173 19.96 14.55 -10.61
C ILE A 173 19.49 13.83 -9.35
N VAL A 174 19.62 14.52 -8.22
CA VAL A 174 19.09 14.03 -6.94
C VAL A 174 17.58 14.25 -6.90
N PRO A 175 16.78 13.27 -6.48
CA PRO A 175 15.34 13.43 -6.35
C PRO A 175 14.95 14.50 -5.31
N ASP A 176 13.81 15.15 -5.54
CA ASP A 176 13.20 16.07 -4.57
C ASP A 176 12.29 15.34 -3.57
N LEU A 177 11.80 14.17 -3.95
CA LEU A 177 10.81 13.39 -3.19
C LEU A 177 11.04 11.90 -3.38
N LEU A 178 11.06 11.16 -2.29
CA LEU A 178 11.02 9.69 -2.29
C LEU A 178 9.57 9.21 -2.16
N ILE A 179 9.14 8.32 -3.04
CA ILE A 179 7.83 7.68 -3.02
C ILE A 179 8.03 6.18 -2.79
N ASN A 180 7.34 5.65 -1.81
CA ASN A 180 7.27 4.21 -1.59
C ASN A 180 5.82 3.75 -1.55
N ILE A 181 5.48 2.79 -2.40
CA ILE A 181 4.20 2.10 -2.39
C ILE A 181 4.36 0.73 -1.75
N SER A 182 3.43 0.36 -0.85
CA SER A 182 3.55 -0.85 -0.05
C SER A 182 2.23 -1.60 0.12
N ALA A 183 2.37 -2.91 0.36
CA ALA A 183 1.38 -3.76 0.97
C ALA A 183 2.05 -4.47 2.17
N SER A 184 2.39 -3.69 3.19
CA SER A 184 3.14 -4.15 4.37
C SER A 184 2.18 -4.65 5.44
N PRO A 185 2.18 -5.96 5.79
CA PRO A 185 1.32 -6.52 6.81
C PRO A 185 1.57 -5.93 8.19
N TYR A 186 0.50 -5.85 8.96
CA TYR A 186 0.52 -5.42 10.35
C TYR A 186 1.03 -6.53 11.27
N HIS A 187 1.89 -6.16 12.19
CA HIS A 187 2.17 -6.87 13.42
C HIS A 187 2.27 -5.88 14.57
N PHE A 188 2.17 -6.36 15.78
CA PHE A 188 2.26 -5.53 17.00
C PHE A 188 3.57 -4.71 17.01
N GLY A 189 3.45 -3.38 17.11
CA GLY A 189 4.59 -2.45 17.10
C GLY A 189 5.08 -2.02 15.71
N LYS A 190 4.53 -2.55 14.61
CA LYS A 190 4.98 -2.25 13.23
C LYS A 190 4.98 -0.77 12.89
N GLN A 191 4.01 -0.01 13.36
CA GLN A 191 3.90 1.42 13.10
C GLN A 191 5.13 2.18 13.64
N GLN A 192 5.55 1.86 14.88
CA GLN A 192 6.70 2.52 15.50
C GLN A 192 8.01 2.15 14.79
N GLU A 193 8.19 0.87 14.48
CA GLU A 193 9.34 0.39 13.71
C GLU A 193 9.45 1.11 12.37
N ARG A 194 8.34 1.21 11.64
CA ARG A 194 8.25 1.88 10.35
C ARG A 194 8.60 3.36 10.45
N ARG A 195 8.06 4.09 11.44
CA ARG A 195 8.37 5.51 11.66
C ARG A 195 9.84 5.75 11.95
N GLN A 196 10.46 4.93 12.79
CA GLN A 196 11.88 5.03 13.12
C GLN A 196 12.76 4.80 11.89
N LEU A 197 12.46 3.77 11.10
CA LEU A 197 13.16 3.49 9.86
C LEU A 197 13.05 4.67 8.89
N PHE A 198 11.85 5.15 8.62
CA PHE A 198 11.61 6.23 7.66
C PHE A 198 12.24 7.55 8.10
N ALA A 199 12.17 7.88 9.39
CA ALA A 199 12.84 9.06 9.92
C ALA A 199 14.36 8.99 9.71
N SER A 200 14.96 7.82 9.95
CA SER A 200 16.38 7.60 9.68
C SER A 200 16.72 7.74 8.19
N LEU A 201 15.91 7.18 7.30
CA LEU A 201 16.12 7.29 5.85
C LEU A 201 16.00 8.75 5.38
N CYS A 202 14.93 9.45 5.78
CA CYS A 202 14.74 10.86 5.41
C CYS A 202 15.91 11.74 5.83
N THR A 203 16.40 11.56 7.05
CA THR A 203 17.57 12.33 7.55
C THR A 203 18.88 11.93 6.88
N THR A 204 19.11 10.64 6.65
CA THR A 204 20.34 10.14 6.01
C THR A 204 20.48 10.63 4.58
N TYR A 205 19.40 10.55 3.80
CA TYR A 205 19.40 10.93 2.39
C TYR A 205 18.98 12.39 2.16
N ASN A 206 18.59 13.11 3.22
CA ASN A 206 18.04 14.47 3.15
C ASN A 206 16.86 14.57 2.15
N LEU A 207 16.00 13.55 2.13
CA LEU A 207 14.86 13.44 1.23
C LEU A 207 13.55 13.34 2.01
N PRO A 208 12.52 14.13 1.67
CA PRO A 208 11.17 13.89 2.17
C PRO A 208 10.58 12.62 1.54
N LEU A 209 9.68 11.96 2.28
CA LEU A 209 9.08 10.67 1.92
C LEU A 209 7.55 10.75 1.85
N ILE A 210 6.99 10.16 0.81
CA ILE A 210 5.61 9.68 0.77
C ILE A 210 5.63 8.15 0.84
N TYR A 211 4.95 7.63 1.85
CA TYR A 211 4.70 6.20 2.02
C TYR A 211 3.21 5.93 1.89
N VAL A 212 2.82 5.05 0.97
CA VAL A 212 1.42 4.66 0.78
C VAL A 212 1.27 3.17 0.93
N ASN A 213 0.48 2.75 1.93
CA ASN A 213 0.28 1.36 2.29
C ASN A 213 -1.15 0.91 2.00
N GLN A 214 -1.31 -0.38 1.72
CA GLN A 214 -2.60 -1.05 1.71
C GLN A 214 -3.24 -1.01 3.11
N ALA A 215 -4.57 -0.97 3.19
CA ALA A 215 -5.33 -1.17 4.41
C ALA A 215 -6.28 -2.36 4.28
N GLY A 216 -6.78 -2.85 5.41
CA GLY A 216 -7.80 -3.91 5.43
C GLY A 216 -7.25 -5.30 5.69
N GLY A 217 -8.15 -6.28 5.74
CA GLY A 217 -7.82 -7.70 5.87
C GLY A 217 -7.84 -8.41 4.51
N GLN A 218 -6.89 -9.30 4.29
CA GLN A 218 -6.90 -10.18 3.12
C GLN A 218 -6.36 -11.54 3.52
N ASP A 219 -7.21 -12.57 3.45
CA ASP A 219 -6.91 -13.91 3.90
C ASP A 219 -6.46 -13.92 5.38
N SER A 220 -5.27 -14.41 5.69
CA SER A 220 -4.68 -14.41 7.05
C SER A 220 -3.95 -13.12 7.42
N LEU A 221 -3.85 -12.14 6.51
CA LEU A 221 -3.10 -10.93 6.72
C LEU A 221 -4.01 -9.74 7.02
N VAL A 222 -3.51 -8.82 7.84
CA VAL A 222 -4.12 -7.51 8.11
C VAL A 222 -3.12 -6.43 7.72
N PHE A 223 -3.59 -5.40 7.05
CA PHE A 223 -2.81 -4.23 6.64
C PHE A 223 -3.33 -3.00 7.39
N ASP A 224 -2.44 -2.35 8.08
CA ASP A 224 -2.78 -1.23 8.97
C ASP A 224 -2.97 0.11 8.25
N GLY A 225 -2.58 0.18 6.97
CA GLY A 225 -2.55 1.44 6.27
C GLY A 225 -1.47 2.36 6.83
N HIS A 226 -1.88 3.40 7.59
CA HIS A 226 -0.97 4.39 8.16
C HIS A 226 -0.05 5.03 7.10
N SER A 227 -0.60 5.22 5.89
CA SER A 227 0.09 5.98 4.84
C SER A 227 0.47 7.35 5.36
N LEU A 228 1.67 7.84 5.04
CA LEU A 228 2.18 9.08 5.63
C LEU A 228 3.02 9.91 4.65
N ALA A 229 3.10 11.19 4.96
CA ALA A 229 4.09 12.12 4.42
C ALA A 229 5.06 12.53 5.53
N MET A 230 6.36 12.49 5.25
CA MET A 230 7.43 12.78 6.19
C MET A 230 8.41 13.78 5.59
N SER A 231 8.85 14.74 6.39
CA SER A 231 9.84 15.73 5.97
C SER A 231 11.24 15.12 5.84
N ASN A 232 12.15 15.82 5.20
CA ASN A 232 13.58 15.44 5.14
C ASN A 232 14.27 15.47 6.53
N THR A 233 13.65 16.09 7.53
CA THR A 233 14.12 16.05 8.93
C THR A 233 13.61 14.83 9.71
N GLY A 234 12.82 13.96 9.08
CA GLY A 234 12.26 12.77 9.71
C GLY A 234 11.00 13.02 10.54
N GLU A 235 10.38 14.19 10.41
CA GLU A 235 9.13 14.53 11.08
C GLU A 235 7.92 14.14 10.24
N VAL A 236 6.92 13.51 10.84
CA VAL A 236 5.67 13.19 10.15
C VAL A 236 4.89 14.47 9.94
N HIS A 237 4.65 14.83 8.67
CA HIS A 237 3.84 15.97 8.28
C HIS A 237 2.33 15.66 8.36
N ALA A 238 1.95 14.49 7.86
CA ALA A 238 0.57 14.03 7.88
C ALA A 238 0.51 12.49 7.80
N GLN A 239 -0.56 11.90 8.33
CA GLN A 239 -0.77 10.46 8.34
C GLN A 239 -2.24 10.13 8.13
N ALA A 240 -2.51 9.12 7.28
CA ALA A 240 -3.82 8.56 7.03
C ALA A 240 -4.32 7.71 8.20
N SER A 241 -5.62 7.42 8.21
CA SER A 241 -6.28 6.60 9.23
C SER A 241 -5.75 5.15 9.24
N SER A 242 -5.92 4.47 10.40
CA SER A 242 -5.58 3.06 10.56
C SER A 242 -6.69 2.14 10.07
N PHE A 243 -6.33 0.99 9.49
CA PHE A 243 -7.20 -0.13 9.14
C PHE A 243 -8.40 0.19 8.26
N ASN A 244 -8.43 1.35 7.62
CA ASN A 244 -9.52 1.80 6.75
C ASN A 244 -8.99 2.35 5.43
N GLN A 245 -9.84 2.36 4.42
CA GLN A 245 -9.57 3.14 3.22
C GLN A 245 -9.57 4.63 3.57
N ASP A 246 -8.62 5.37 2.99
CA ASP A 246 -8.49 6.80 3.22
C ASP A 246 -7.86 7.50 2.01
N MET A 247 -8.09 8.79 1.90
CA MET A 247 -7.40 9.65 0.95
C MET A 247 -6.92 10.91 1.67
N LEU A 248 -5.62 10.96 1.91
CA LEU A 248 -4.95 12.10 2.53
C LEU A 248 -4.38 13.01 1.44
N VAL A 249 -4.75 14.28 1.45
CA VAL A 249 -4.17 15.28 0.56
C VAL A 249 -3.17 16.11 1.34
N VAL A 250 -1.94 16.18 0.83
CA VAL A 250 -0.85 16.95 1.43
C VAL A 250 -0.30 17.96 0.43
N ASP A 251 0.18 19.09 0.92
CA ASP A 251 0.86 20.11 0.11
C ASP A 251 2.36 19.99 0.23
N PHE A 252 3.05 19.86 -0.88
CA PHE A 252 4.50 19.79 -0.95
C PHE A 252 5.09 21.19 -1.31
N PRO A 253 6.17 21.65 -0.68
CA PRO A 253 7.03 20.96 0.30
C PRO A 253 6.38 20.81 1.67
N PHE A 254 6.71 19.71 2.35
CA PHE A 254 6.15 19.40 3.67
C PHE A 254 6.68 20.38 4.72
N GLN A 255 5.76 21.00 5.45
CA GLN A 255 6.08 21.82 6.62
C GLN A 255 5.79 20.99 7.87
N ALA A 256 6.69 21.04 8.84
CA ALA A 256 6.47 20.36 10.11
C ALA A 256 5.23 20.94 10.81
N ASP A 257 4.18 20.13 10.95
CA ASP A 257 3.02 20.46 11.78
C ASP A 257 2.93 19.43 12.92
N ALA A 258 3.55 19.76 14.02
CA ALA A 258 3.58 18.91 15.22
C ALA A 258 2.20 18.69 15.85
N SER A 259 1.16 19.43 15.43
CA SER A 259 -0.20 19.34 16.00
C SER A 259 -1.06 18.26 15.36
N ALA A 260 -0.68 17.73 14.17
CA ALA A 260 -1.49 16.83 13.35
C ALA A 260 -1.23 15.34 13.62
N LEU A 261 -0.39 14.98 14.59
CA LEU A 261 -0.02 13.59 14.81
C LEU A 261 -1.05 12.85 15.66
N PRO A 262 -1.60 11.72 15.20
CA PRO A 262 -2.28 10.79 16.08
C PRO A 262 -1.33 10.40 17.21
N GLN A 263 -1.75 10.53 18.44
CA GLN A 263 -0.95 10.13 19.60
C GLN A 263 -0.64 8.62 19.47
N PRO A 264 0.62 8.20 19.50
CA PRO A 264 0.93 6.78 19.65
C PRO A 264 0.58 6.37 21.09
N ASP A 265 0.37 5.08 21.31
CA ASP A 265 0.42 4.33 22.56
C ASP A 265 -0.89 3.80 23.16
N ASN A 266 -1.88 3.53 22.32
CA ASN A 266 -2.86 2.53 22.74
C ASN A 266 -2.64 1.21 21.98
N HIS A 267 -1.52 0.55 22.20
CA HIS A 267 -1.18 -0.71 21.53
C HIS A 267 -2.28 -1.78 21.64
N ILE A 268 -3.00 -1.84 22.77
CA ILE A 268 -4.14 -2.77 22.93
C ILE A 268 -5.33 -2.32 22.08
N GLY A 269 -5.59 -1.02 21.99
CA GLY A 269 -6.62 -0.46 21.12
C GLY A 269 -6.33 -0.73 19.66
N GLU A 270 -5.09 -0.53 19.24
CA GLU A 270 -4.62 -0.83 17.88
C GLU A 270 -4.77 -2.32 17.53
N LEU A 271 -4.36 -3.21 18.45
CA LEU A 271 -4.55 -4.65 18.30
C LEU A 271 -6.04 -5.02 18.15
N ALA A 272 -6.91 -4.40 18.96
CA ALA A 272 -8.35 -4.63 18.87
C ALA A 272 -8.92 -4.17 17.48
N GLU A 273 -8.47 -3.02 16.97
CA GLU A 273 -8.84 -2.56 15.62
C GLU A 273 -8.34 -3.50 14.53
N ALA A 274 -7.11 -4.02 14.65
CA ALA A 274 -6.55 -5.01 13.72
C ALA A 274 -7.41 -6.28 13.67
N LEU A 275 -7.80 -6.82 14.84
CA LEU A 275 -8.65 -8.00 14.94
C LEU A 275 -10.05 -7.76 14.35
N VAL A 276 -10.64 -6.60 14.63
CA VAL A 276 -11.93 -6.18 14.07
C VAL A 276 -11.84 -6.04 12.54
N CYS A 277 -10.78 -5.41 12.05
CA CYS A 277 -10.54 -5.25 10.62
C CYS A 277 -10.38 -6.60 9.91
N GLY A 278 -9.52 -7.48 10.44
CA GLY A 278 -9.27 -8.80 9.88
C GLY A 278 -10.57 -9.63 9.80
N LEU A 279 -11.33 -9.69 10.89
CA LEU A 279 -12.59 -10.44 10.92
C LEU A 279 -13.65 -9.86 9.98
N ARG A 280 -13.81 -8.53 9.98
CA ARG A 280 -14.77 -7.85 9.10
C ARG A 280 -14.49 -8.15 7.64
N ASP A 281 -13.25 -7.98 7.23
CA ASP A 281 -12.86 -8.11 5.84
C ASP A 281 -12.82 -9.57 5.40
N TYR A 282 -12.39 -10.49 6.26
CA TYR A 282 -12.48 -11.93 5.99
C TYR A 282 -13.90 -12.37 5.67
N VAL A 283 -14.87 -12.00 6.52
CA VAL A 283 -16.26 -12.35 6.32
C VAL A 283 -16.83 -11.74 5.03
N ARG A 284 -16.61 -10.42 4.84
CA ARG A 284 -17.17 -9.70 3.69
C ARG A 284 -16.53 -10.11 2.37
N LYS A 285 -15.22 -10.24 2.33
CA LYS A 285 -14.47 -10.64 1.12
C LYS A 285 -14.74 -12.09 0.73
N SER A 286 -15.12 -12.95 1.70
CA SER A 286 -15.60 -14.31 1.44
C SER A 286 -17.05 -14.38 1.00
N GLY A 287 -17.74 -13.24 0.84
CA GLY A 287 -19.13 -13.17 0.36
C GLY A 287 -20.19 -13.42 1.45
N PHE A 288 -19.79 -13.45 2.73
CA PHE A 288 -20.71 -13.60 3.85
C PHE A 288 -21.05 -12.26 4.50
N ASN A 289 -22.24 -12.20 5.09
CA ASN A 289 -22.70 -11.02 5.83
C ASN A 289 -23.04 -11.35 7.30
N LYS A 290 -23.20 -12.63 7.63
CA LYS A 290 -23.57 -13.10 8.97
C LYS A 290 -22.64 -14.21 9.42
N VAL A 291 -22.46 -14.31 10.74
CA VAL A 291 -21.64 -15.33 11.38
C VAL A 291 -22.37 -15.97 12.55
N ILE A 292 -22.00 -17.20 12.87
CA ILE A 292 -22.49 -17.95 14.04
C ILE A 292 -21.30 -18.22 14.94
N ILE A 293 -21.44 -18.01 16.23
CA ILE A 293 -20.41 -18.26 17.25
C ILE A 293 -20.97 -19.15 18.34
N GLY A 294 -20.27 -20.25 18.65
CA GLY A 294 -20.53 -21.07 19.84
C GLY A 294 -20.03 -20.35 21.10
N LEU A 295 -20.91 -20.17 22.08
CA LEU A 295 -20.60 -19.55 23.36
C LEU A 295 -20.47 -20.63 24.43
N SER A 296 -19.23 -20.95 24.83
CA SER A 296 -18.93 -21.96 25.85
C SER A 296 -19.04 -21.45 27.29
N GLY A 297 -19.40 -20.15 27.47
CA GLY A 297 -19.37 -19.46 28.78
C GLY A 297 -17.98 -18.98 29.22
N GLY A 298 -16.90 -19.31 28.49
CA GLY A 298 -15.55 -18.85 28.74
C GLY A 298 -15.25 -17.48 28.18
N ILE A 299 -14.18 -16.84 28.68
CA ILE A 299 -13.75 -15.49 28.29
C ILE A 299 -13.38 -15.41 26.80
N ASP A 300 -12.77 -16.44 26.24
CA ASP A 300 -12.32 -16.45 24.84
C ASP A 300 -13.51 -16.36 23.86
N SER A 301 -14.55 -17.17 24.08
CA SER A 301 -15.76 -17.12 23.27
C SER A 301 -16.52 -15.79 23.43
N ALA A 302 -16.53 -15.23 24.65
CA ALA A 302 -17.13 -13.93 24.92
C ALA A 302 -16.37 -12.80 24.21
N LEU A 303 -15.03 -12.80 24.27
CA LEU A 303 -14.18 -11.81 23.59
C LEU A 303 -14.35 -11.92 22.06
N THR A 304 -14.34 -13.15 21.50
CA THR A 304 -14.57 -13.39 20.08
C THR A 304 -15.92 -12.84 19.63
N ALA A 305 -16.99 -13.07 20.42
CA ALA A 305 -18.32 -12.53 20.12
C ALA A 305 -18.34 -10.98 20.19
N ALA A 306 -17.68 -10.38 21.16
CA ALA A 306 -17.58 -8.93 21.28
C ALA A 306 -16.85 -8.30 20.07
N LEU A 307 -15.72 -8.87 19.64
CA LEU A 307 -14.99 -8.45 18.45
C LEU A 307 -15.82 -8.64 17.17
N ALA A 308 -16.53 -9.76 17.04
CA ALA A 308 -17.40 -10.01 15.90
C ALA A 308 -18.59 -9.02 15.85
N CYS A 309 -19.15 -8.68 17.00
CA CYS A 309 -20.18 -7.66 17.10
C CYS A 309 -19.67 -6.27 16.66
N ARG A 310 -18.46 -5.89 17.04
CA ARG A 310 -17.80 -4.66 16.56
C ARG A 310 -17.53 -4.70 15.04
N ALA A 311 -17.10 -5.85 14.53
CA ALA A 311 -16.72 -6.00 13.13
C ALA A 311 -17.92 -5.98 12.17
N LEU A 312 -19.02 -6.61 12.54
CA LEU A 312 -20.13 -6.92 11.65
C LEU A 312 -21.46 -6.26 12.03
N GLY A 313 -21.58 -5.78 13.28
CA GLY A 313 -22.84 -5.34 13.88
C GLY A 313 -23.60 -6.49 14.56
N ALA A 314 -24.34 -6.17 15.61
CA ALA A 314 -25.08 -7.16 16.43
C ALA A 314 -26.09 -7.99 15.61
N ASP A 315 -26.77 -7.37 14.64
CA ASP A 315 -27.78 -8.02 13.81
C ASP A 315 -27.21 -9.09 12.85
N ASN A 316 -25.90 -9.11 12.69
CA ASN A 316 -25.18 -10.05 11.82
C ASN A 316 -24.46 -11.16 12.59
N LEU A 317 -24.66 -11.24 13.92
CA LEU A 317 -24.05 -12.22 14.80
C LEU A 317 -25.12 -13.06 15.51
N LEU A 318 -25.06 -14.38 15.37
CA LEU A 318 -25.84 -15.33 16.14
C LEU A 318 -24.94 -16.06 17.14
N GLY A 319 -25.14 -15.81 18.42
CA GLY A 319 -24.52 -16.58 19.51
C GLY A 319 -25.35 -17.81 19.85
N VAL A 320 -24.70 -18.95 19.91
CA VAL A 320 -25.33 -20.23 20.32
C VAL A 320 -24.67 -20.71 21.60
N ALA A 321 -25.42 -20.75 22.69
CA ALA A 321 -24.94 -21.30 23.94
C ALA A 321 -24.72 -22.82 23.83
N LEU A 322 -23.58 -23.30 24.32
CA LEU A 322 -23.18 -24.70 24.33
C LEU A 322 -23.21 -25.25 25.76
#